data_6d5f48fbf5582ff556c56a93dbef41d9
#
_entry.id   6d5f48fbf5582ff556c56a93dbef41d9
#
_cell.length_a   1.000
_cell.length_b   1.000
_cell.length_c   1.000
_cell.angle_alpha   90.00
_cell.angle_beta   90.00
_cell.angle_gamma   90.00
#
_symmetry.space_group_name_H-M   'P 1'
#
loop_
_entity.id
_entity.type
_entity.pdbx_description
1 polymer ?
#
loop_
_entity_poly.entity_id
_entity_poly.type
_entity_poly.pdbx_seq_one_letter_code
_entity_poly.pdbx_strand_id
1 'polypeptide(L)'
;MKFYIDTANVDEIRSANDMGIIAGVTTNPSLIAKEGRDYAETLKEIATIVDGPISGEVKATTVDAETMVAEGEAIYALDPKHMVVKIPMTAEGLKAIKALSAKGIPTNCTLVFSANQALLAARA
;
A
#
# COMPACT_ATOMS: atom_id res chain seq x y z
N MET A 1 -16.49 -7.62 8.77
CA MET A 1 -15.74 -7.71 7.50
C MET A 1 -15.43 -6.30 7.02
N LYS A 2 -14.24 -6.06 6.49
CA LYS A 2 -13.84 -4.74 5.96
C LYS A 2 -13.67 -4.84 4.46
N PHE A 3 -14.24 -3.90 3.71
CA PHE A 3 -14.10 -3.81 2.26
C PHE A 3 -13.09 -2.74 1.88
N TYR A 4 -12.29 -3.02 0.87
CA TYR A 4 -11.34 -2.09 0.28
C TYR A 4 -11.64 -1.95 -1.21
N ILE A 5 -11.52 -0.74 -1.74
CA ILE A 5 -11.58 -0.53 -3.19
C ILE A 5 -10.15 -0.54 -3.75
N ASP A 6 -9.95 -1.24 -4.88
CA ASP A 6 -8.64 -1.33 -5.56
C ASP A 6 -8.65 -0.45 -6.82
N THR A 7 -8.30 0.80 -6.66
CA THR A 7 -8.29 1.80 -7.75
C THR A 7 -7.42 3.00 -7.38
N ALA A 8 -7.00 3.76 -8.38
CA ALA A 8 -6.39 5.07 -8.23
C ALA A 8 -7.29 6.21 -8.75
N ASN A 9 -8.48 5.87 -9.25
CA ASN A 9 -9.44 6.86 -9.73
C ASN A 9 -10.15 7.54 -8.54
N VAL A 10 -9.89 8.81 -8.36
CA VAL A 10 -10.36 9.58 -7.20
C VAL A 10 -11.90 9.71 -7.17
N ASP A 11 -12.54 9.79 -8.32
CA ASP A 11 -14.01 9.91 -8.40
C ASP A 11 -14.70 8.59 -8.00
N GLU A 12 -14.13 7.44 -8.40
CA GLU A 12 -14.58 6.12 -7.94
C GLU A 12 -14.43 5.98 -6.43
N ILE A 13 -13.29 6.43 -5.87
CA ILE A 13 -13.03 6.41 -4.43
C ILE A 13 -14.03 7.28 -3.68
N ARG A 14 -14.30 8.51 -4.15
CA ARG A 14 -15.31 9.39 -3.55
C ARG A 14 -16.69 8.74 -3.55
N SER A 15 -17.11 8.19 -4.69
CA SER A 15 -18.40 7.53 -4.82
C SER A 15 -18.55 6.35 -3.86
N ALA A 16 -17.50 5.50 -3.75
CA ALA A 16 -17.51 4.37 -2.83
C ALA A 16 -17.49 4.81 -1.35
N ASN A 17 -16.74 5.87 -1.04
CA ASN A 17 -16.70 6.44 0.31
C ASN A 17 -18.04 7.05 0.72
N ASP A 18 -18.71 7.76 -0.18
CA ASP A 18 -20.03 8.37 0.06
C ASP A 18 -21.11 7.32 0.34
N MET A 19 -20.99 6.11 -0.22
CA MET A 19 -21.84 4.97 0.11
C MET A 19 -21.60 4.42 1.52
N GLY A 20 -20.49 4.78 2.19
CA GLY A 20 -20.15 4.32 3.53
C GLY A 20 -19.76 2.86 3.64
N ILE A 21 -19.34 2.23 2.52
CA ILE A 21 -19.08 0.78 2.46
C ILE A 21 -17.61 0.40 2.50
N ILE A 22 -16.70 1.33 2.20
CA ILE A 22 -15.27 1.04 2.18
C ILE A 22 -14.58 1.37 3.51
N ALA A 23 -13.64 0.54 3.89
CA ALA A 23 -12.79 0.73 5.07
C ALA A 23 -11.41 1.31 4.71
N GLY A 24 -11.04 1.29 3.44
CA GLY A 24 -9.74 1.77 2.95
C GLY A 24 -9.60 1.58 1.46
N VAL A 25 -8.41 1.89 0.96
CA VAL A 25 -8.07 1.86 -0.47
C VAL A 25 -6.79 1.09 -0.69
N THR A 26 -6.75 0.27 -1.73
CA THR A 26 -5.51 -0.30 -2.24
C THR A 26 -5.20 0.29 -3.61
N THR A 27 -3.96 0.64 -3.83
CA THR A 27 -3.48 1.13 -5.12
C THR A 27 -2.15 0.47 -5.50
N ASN A 28 -1.66 0.79 -6.67
CA ASN A 28 -0.31 0.45 -7.12
C ASN A 28 0.18 1.49 -8.15
N PRO A 29 1.51 1.55 -8.42
CA PRO A 29 2.07 2.53 -9.35
C PRO A 29 1.45 2.49 -10.75
N SER A 30 1.07 1.30 -11.24
CA SER A 30 0.46 1.16 -12.57
C SER A 30 -0.94 1.74 -12.65
N LEU A 31 -1.74 1.59 -11.60
CA LEU A 31 -3.07 2.20 -11.53
C LEU A 31 -2.97 3.73 -11.53
N ILE A 32 -2.05 4.28 -10.72
CA ILE A 32 -1.86 5.74 -10.65
C ILE A 32 -1.32 6.29 -11.96
N ALA A 33 -0.39 5.58 -12.61
CA ALA A 33 0.14 5.98 -13.92
C ALA A 33 -0.94 6.02 -15.01
N LYS A 34 -1.92 5.11 -14.99
CA LYS A 34 -3.06 5.12 -15.93
C LYS A 34 -3.92 6.37 -15.79
N GLU A 35 -4.04 6.92 -14.59
CA GLU A 35 -4.73 8.19 -14.35
C GLU A 35 -3.92 9.41 -14.79
N GLY A 36 -2.67 9.24 -15.24
CA GLY A 36 -1.78 10.32 -15.67
C GLY A 36 -1.37 11.28 -14.55
N ARG A 37 -1.34 10.80 -13.30
CA ARG A 37 -1.14 11.62 -12.10
C ARG A 37 0.17 11.31 -11.39
N ASP A 38 0.64 12.26 -10.58
CA ASP A 38 1.77 12.05 -9.68
C ASP A 38 1.41 11.07 -8.56
N TYR A 39 2.34 10.19 -8.24
CA TYR A 39 2.13 9.11 -7.27
C TYR A 39 1.88 9.64 -5.85
N ALA A 40 2.77 10.51 -5.37
CA ALA A 40 2.71 11.03 -4.00
C ALA A 40 1.50 11.97 -3.80
N GLU A 41 1.22 12.82 -4.79
CA GLU A 41 0.06 13.71 -4.75
C GLU A 41 -1.26 12.94 -4.75
N THR A 42 -1.34 11.87 -5.54
CA THR A 42 -2.54 11.02 -5.58
C THR A 42 -2.79 10.33 -4.25
N LEU A 43 -1.76 9.74 -3.62
CA LEU A 43 -1.90 9.12 -2.30
C LEU A 43 -2.33 10.12 -1.24
N LYS A 44 -1.77 11.33 -1.24
CA LYS A 44 -2.18 12.40 -0.31
C LYS A 44 -3.63 12.83 -0.53
N GLU A 45 -4.07 12.96 -1.78
CA GLU A 45 -5.46 13.31 -2.07
C GLU A 45 -6.42 12.21 -1.60
N ILE A 46 -6.12 10.95 -1.85
CA ILE A 46 -6.93 9.81 -1.36
C ILE A 46 -7.05 9.87 0.18
N ALA A 47 -5.98 10.21 0.89
CA ALA A 47 -5.98 10.36 2.34
C ALA A 47 -6.89 11.50 2.85
N THR A 48 -7.22 12.49 2.01
CA THR A 48 -8.21 13.51 2.36
C THR A 48 -9.66 13.05 2.20
N ILE A 49 -9.87 11.94 1.47
CA ILE A 49 -11.21 11.43 1.14
C ILE A 49 -11.60 10.29 2.09
N VAL A 50 -10.67 9.36 2.34
CA VAL A 50 -10.93 8.13 3.09
C VAL A 50 -10.19 8.16 4.42
N ASP A 51 -10.93 8.10 5.52
CA ASP A 51 -10.36 7.96 6.87
C ASP A 51 -10.13 6.47 7.20
N GLY A 52 -9.14 5.87 6.55
CA GLY A 52 -8.80 4.47 6.69
C GLY A 52 -7.46 4.12 6.03
N PRO A 53 -7.02 2.85 6.11
CA PRO A 53 -5.76 2.42 5.52
C PRO A 53 -5.71 2.61 4.01
N ILE A 54 -4.61 3.17 3.52
CA ILE A 54 -4.35 3.40 2.10
C ILE A 54 -3.03 2.71 1.75
N SER A 55 -3.08 1.71 0.88
CA SER A 55 -1.89 0.97 0.46
C SER A 55 -1.16 1.70 -0.68
N GLY A 56 0.04 2.20 -0.37
CA GLY A 56 1.00 2.69 -1.35
C GLY A 56 2.09 1.65 -1.58
N GLU A 57 2.30 1.22 -2.82
CA GLU A 57 3.22 0.16 -3.20
C GLU A 57 4.60 0.71 -3.58
N VAL A 58 5.66 0.01 -3.18
CA VAL A 58 7.03 0.26 -3.69
C VAL A 58 7.09 0.03 -5.19
N LYS A 59 8.10 0.57 -5.86
CA LYS A 59 8.24 0.45 -7.32
C LYS A 59 8.39 -1.01 -7.74
N ALA A 60 7.72 -1.39 -8.83
CA ALA A 60 7.81 -2.75 -9.37
C ALA A 60 9.23 -3.14 -9.84
N THR A 61 10.10 -2.16 -10.08
CA THR A 61 11.49 -2.37 -10.49
C THR A 61 12.45 -2.53 -9.31
N THR A 62 12.00 -2.27 -8.08
CA THR A 62 12.81 -2.41 -6.88
C THR A 62 12.85 -3.86 -6.43
N VAL A 63 14.06 -4.43 -6.37
CA VAL A 63 14.26 -5.88 -6.13
C VAL A 63 14.98 -6.22 -4.84
N ASP A 64 15.60 -5.26 -4.17
CA ASP A 64 16.36 -5.45 -2.93
C ASP A 64 15.63 -4.87 -1.71
N ALA A 65 15.86 -5.48 -0.55
CA ALA A 65 15.18 -5.12 0.69
C ALA A 65 15.51 -3.71 1.18
N GLU A 66 16.75 -3.26 1.04
CA GLU A 66 17.21 -1.94 1.52
C GLU A 66 16.48 -0.82 0.78
N THR A 67 16.42 -0.91 -0.55
CA THR A 67 15.71 0.07 -1.38
C THR A 67 14.19 0.01 -1.11
N MET A 68 13.60 -1.19 -0.93
CA MET A 68 12.17 -1.32 -0.55
C MET A 68 11.88 -0.64 0.79
N VAL A 69 12.78 -0.76 1.77
CA VAL A 69 12.63 -0.08 3.06
C VAL A 69 12.68 1.43 2.90
N ALA A 70 13.65 1.96 2.16
CA ALA A 70 13.76 3.40 1.93
C ALA A 70 12.54 3.98 1.20
N GLU A 71 12.05 3.28 0.14
CA GLU A 71 10.81 3.66 -0.56
C GLU A 71 9.59 3.56 0.38
N GLY A 72 9.51 2.51 1.19
CA GLY A 72 8.44 2.32 2.16
C GLY A 72 8.38 3.42 3.21
N GLU A 73 9.52 3.84 3.74
CA GLU A 73 9.60 4.97 4.68
C GLU A 73 9.14 6.27 4.03
N ALA A 74 9.51 6.50 2.76
CA ALA A 74 9.08 7.68 2.01
C ALA A 74 7.56 7.67 1.77
N ILE A 75 6.97 6.52 1.44
CA ILE A 75 5.52 6.36 1.29
C ILE A 75 4.82 6.63 2.63
N TYR A 76 5.28 6.00 3.71
CA TYR A 76 4.71 6.17 5.04
C TYR A 76 4.74 7.63 5.50
N ALA A 77 5.81 8.35 5.20
CA ALA A 77 5.98 9.76 5.54
C ALA A 77 4.99 10.71 4.83
N LEU A 78 4.33 10.27 3.75
CA LEU A 78 3.32 11.08 3.07
C LEU A 78 2.12 11.39 3.97
N ASP A 79 1.67 10.38 4.73
CA ASP A 79 0.62 10.49 5.75
C ASP A 79 0.68 9.30 6.71
N PRO A 80 1.43 9.38 7.82
CA PRO A 80 1.60 8.27 8.76
C PRO A 80 0.31 7.76 9.41
N LYS A 81 -0.77 8.53 9.37
CA LYS A 81 -2.06 8.10 9.89
C LYS A 81 -2.74 7.06 9.00
N HIS A 82 -2.58 7.19 7.69
CA HIS A 82 -3.34 6.40 6.72
C HIS A 82 -2.47 5.45 5.89
N MET A 83 -1.18 5.77 5.65
CA MET A 83 -0.34 4.98 4.76
C MET A 83 0.00 3.60 5.31
N VAL A 84 -0.20 2.60 4.46
CA VAL A 84 0.24 1.22 4.63
C VAL A 84 1.17 0.89 3.45
N VAL A 85 2.38 0.42 3.75
CA VAL A 85 3.38 0.14 2.70
C VAL A 85 3.13 -1.21 2.07
N LYS A 86 2.87 -1.22 0.75
CA LYS A 86 2.60 -2.45 0.00
C LYS A 86 3.90 -3.01 -0.57
N ILE A 87 4.25 -4.25 -0.18
CA ILE A 87 5.52 -4.92 -0.46
C ILE A 87 5.25 -6.27 -1.14
N PRO A 88 5.99 -6.63 -2.23
CA PRO A 88 5.78 -7.90 -2.93
C PRO A 88 6.26 -9.10 -2.11
N MET A 89 5.57 -10.24 -2.26
CA MET A 89 5.92 -11.52 -1.63
C MET A 89 7.15 -12.15 -2.29
N THR A 90 8.31 -11.67 -1.92
CA THR A 90 9.62 -12.19 -2.32
C THR A 90 10.51 -12.38 -1.08
N ALA A 91 11.65 -13.07 -1.21
CA ALA A 91 12.60 -13.18 -0.10
C ALA A 91 13.08 -11.80 0.39
N GLU A 92 13.40 -10.89 -0.52
CA GLU A 92 13.79 -9.52 -0.20
C GLU A 92 12.59 -8.72 0.35
N GLY A 93 11.39 -8.93 -0.19
CA GLY A 93 10.16 -8.32 0.35
C GLY A 93 9.89 -8.72 1.80
N LEU A 94 10.07 -9.99 2.18
CA LEU A 94 9.94 -10.44 3.57
C LEU A 94 10.97 -9.77 4.50
N LYS A 95 12.21 -9.58 4.05
CA LYS A 95 13.22 -8.82 4.80
C LYS A 95 12.79 -7.36 4.99
N ALA A 96 12.25 -6.74 3.93
CA ALA A 96 11.75 -5.37 3.99
C ALA A 96 10.54 -5.25 4.95
N ILE A 97 9.58 -6.17 4.87
CA ILE A 97 8.42 -6.22 5.78
C ILE A 97 8.88 -6.29 7.24
N LYS A 98 9.81 -7.21 7.56
CA LYS A 98 10.38 -7.32 8.91
C LYS A 98 11.01 -6.02 9.38
N ALA A 99 11.79 -5.36 8.52
CA ALA A 99 12.47 -4.11 8.87
C ALA A 99 11.48 -2.96 9.10
N LEU A 100 10.45 -2.83 8.24
CA LEU A 100 9.40 -1.82 8.39
C LEU A 100 8.53 -2.09 9.62
N SER A 101 8.15 -3.35 9.88
CA SER A 101 7.43 -3.75 11.10
C SER A 101 8.18 -3.38 12.36
N ALA A 102 9.51 -3.59 12.41
CA ALA A 102 10.34 -3.20 13.54
C ALA A 102 10.37 -1.68 13.79
N LYS A 103 10.06 -0.87 12.78
CA LYS A 103 9.92 0.59 12.86
C LYS A 103 8.48 1.03 13.16
N GLY A 104 7.55 0.10 13.36
CA GLY A 104 6.13 0.41 13.58
C GLY A 104 5.38 0.85 12.32
N ILE A 105 5.95 0.63 11.14
CA ILE A 105 5.33 0.98 9.85
C ILE A 105 4.45 -0.19 9.40
N PRO A 106 3.14 0.01 9.20
CA PRO A 106 2.25 -1.05 8.76
C PRO A 106 2.52 -1.45 7.31
N THR A 107 2.43 -2.75 7.03
CA THR A 107 2.70 -3.31 5.72
C THR A 107 1.53 -4.13 5.17
N ASN A 108 1.41 -4.16 3.86
CA ASN A 108 0.49 -5.00 3.10
C ASN A 108 1.30 -5.88 2.13
N CYS A 109 1.37 -7.19 2.39
CA CYS A 109 2.09 -8.10 1.51
C CYS A 109 1.25 -8.40 0.27
N THR A 110 1.75 -8.04 -0.92
CA THR A 110 1.08 -8.29 -2.20
C THR A 110 1.66 -9.48 -2.94
N LEU A 111 0.90 -10.00 -3.92
CA LEU A 111 1.28 -11.15 -4.73
C LEU A 111 1.44 -12.44 -3.91
N VAL A 112 0.57 -12.62 -2.94
CA VAL A 112 0.47 -13.84 -2.14
C VAL A 112 -0.48 -14.81 -2.84
N PHE A 113 0.05 -15.96 -3.30
CA PHE A 113 -0.69 -16.94 -4.10
C PHE A 113 -0.82 -18.33 -3.45
N SER A 114 -0.36 -18.49 -2.19
CA SER A 114 -0.51 -19.73 -1.44
C SER A 114 -0.64 -19.49 0.05
N ALA A 115 -1.21 -20.47 0.76
CA ALA A 115 -1.29 -20.45 2.23
C ALA A 115 0.08 -20.36 2.90
N ASN A 116 1.09 -21.06 2.34
CA ASN A 116 2.45 -21.00 2.87
C ASN A 116 3.07 -19.61 2.72
N GLN A 117 2.86 -18.95 1.59
CA GLN A 117 3.29 -17.55 1.41
C GLN A 117 2.60 -16.62 2.42
N ALA A 118 1.29 -16.78 2.62
CA ALA A 118 0.55 -15.99 3.60
C ALA A 118 1.09 -16.19 5.03
N LEU A 119 1.42 -17.43 5.40
CA LEU A 119 2.02 -17.75 6.70
C LEU A 119 3.38 -17.06 6.89
N LEU A 120 4.24 -17.09 5.87
CA LEU A 120 5.55 -16.43 5.93
C LEU A 120 5.41 -14.90 6.01
N ALA A 121 4.51 -14.32 5.23
CA ALA A 121 4.23 -12.88 5.27
C ALA A 121 3.69 -12.44 6.63
N ALA A 122 2.76 -13.20 7.20
CA ALA A 122 2.21 -12.91 8.53
C ALA A 122 3.24 -13.04 9.66
N ARG A 123 4.27 -13.87 9.45
CA ARG A 123 5.35 -14.06 10.44
C ARG A 123 6.42 -12.96 10.36
N ALA A 124 6.67 -12.39 9.19
CA ALA A 124 7.65 -11.32 8.98
C ALA A 124 7.20 -9.99 9.58
#